data_b8c2669430a6d1672773ef9065a40471
#
_entry.id   b8c2669430a6d1672773ef9065a40471
#
_cell.length_a   1.000
_cell.length_b   1.000
_cell.length_c   1.000
_cell.angle_alpha   90.00
_cell.angle_beta   90.00
_cell.angle_gamma   90.00
#
_symmetry.space_group_name_H-M   'P 1'
#
loop_
_entity.id
_entity.type
_entity.pdbx_description
1 polymer ?
#
loop_
_entity_poly.entity_id
_entity_poly.type
_entity_poly.pdbx_seq_one_letter_code
_entity_poly.pdbx_strand_id
1 'polypeptide(L)'
;GKDIAYFHTLFWPAMLHFSGKPFRVPDHVWAHGFVTVDGQKMSKSRGTGLDPLVYLKLGMDPEWLRYYFAYKLNSKVEDVDFSSADFISRTNSDLVGKYVNIASRSAGFLVKRFEGRVSDPAIAESSLIAEIKAAAPDINASFEGREYGKALRAVMELANKVNEYVDQKQPWELAKQPERAAELHAVCSVTLEAFRLLTLFLKPVLPRTAENVETFLNCGELTWNSVDNALSSDKPINPFKHLMKRVDEKQVQQLFELSSKAAKAASEPAKEEKKAEAESEEFVFEPLAPNITFDDFAKVDLRIGKILDCKKVEKSRKLLQLTIDVGEKEPRNIFSGIAAYYKPEDLIGKLTAVVANLEPRKMMGSFSQGMLLSASDGADTPSGLY
;
A
#
# COMPACT_ATOMS: atom_id res chain seq x y z
N GLY A 1 -9.55 4.63 -1.36
CA GLY A 1 -10.41 5.43 -0.46
C GLY A 1 -11.83 5.60 -1.02
N LYS A 2 -12.73 6.17 -0.24
CA LYS A 2 -14.16 6.34 -0.58
C LYS A 2 -14.43 7.11 -1.88
N ASP A 3 -13.59 8.07 -2.26
CA ASP A 3 -13.77 8.91 -3.47
C ASP A 3 -13.65 8.13 -4.77
N ILE A 4 -12.86 7.07 -4.79
CA ILE A 4 -12.63 6.27 -6.00
C ILE A 4 -13.48 5.00 -6.04
N ALA A 5 -14.42 4.83 -5.10
CA ALA A 5 -15.31 3.68 -5.06
C ALA A 5 -16.07 3.52 -6.38
N TYR A 6 -16.60 4.62 -6.93
CA TYR A 6 -17.32 4.64 -8.20
C TYR A 6 -16.50 4.04 -9.36
N PHE A 7 -15.21 4.41 -9.48
CA PHE A 7 -14.34 3.87 -10.51
C PHE A 7 -14.08 2.37 -10.36
N HIS A 8 -14.01 1.87 -9.14
CA HIS A 8 -13.73 0.46 -8.85
C HIS A 8 -14.97 -0.43 -8.83
N THR A 9 -16.15 0.13 -8.60
CA THR A 9 -17.40 -0.64 -8.51
C THR A 9 -18.20 -0.63 -9.79
N LEU A 10 -18.04 0.39 -10.65
CA LEU A 10 -18.79 0.53 -11.88
C LEU A 10 -17.88 0.59 -13.12
N PHE A 11 -17.00 1.60 -13.19
CA PHE A 11 -16.25 1.87 -14.41
C PHE A 11 -15.25 0.75 -14.76
N TRP A 12 -14.38 0.39 -13.84
CA TRP A 12 -13.38 -0.65 -14.08
C TRP A 12 -13.99 -2.04 -14.29
N PRO A 13 -14.95 -2.52 -13.51
CA PRO A 13 -15.65 -3.76 -13.80
C PRO A 13 -16.30 -3.79 -15.18
N ALA A 14 -16.92 -2.69 -15.60
CA ALA A 14 -17.49 -2.58 -16.95
C ALA A 14 -16.42 -2.69 -18.04
N MET A 15 -15.28 -2.01 -17.89
CA MET A 15 -14.15 -2.13 -18.83
C MET A 15 -13.65 -3.56 -18.94
N LEU A 16 -13.49 -4.26 -17.81
CA LEU A 16 -13.04 -5.66 -17.80
C LEU A 16 -14.06 -6.57 -18.50
N HIS A 17 -15.34 -6.39 -18.20
CA HIS A 17 -16.43 -7.18 -18.79
C HIS A 17 -16.52 -6.99 -20.31
N PHE A 18 -16.49 -5.74 -20.78
CA PHE A 18 -16.64 -5.41 -22.21
C PHE A 18 -15.35 -5.46 -23.02
N SER A 19 -14.22 -5.79 -22.41
CA SER A 19 -12.95 -5.95 -23.14
C SER A 19 -12.93 -7.14 -24.13
N GLY A 20 -13.88 -8.04 -24.03
CA GLY A 20 -13.92 -9.30 -24.80
C GLY A 20 -12.85 -10.32 -24.42
N LYS A 21 -12.08 -10.06 -23.34
CA LYS A 21 -11.03 -10.95 -22.82
C LYS A 21 -11.51 -11.62 -21.54
N PRO A 22 -10.98 -12.82 -21.17
CA PRO A 22 -11.38 -13.56 -19.98
C PRO A 22 -10.83 -12.94 -18.68
N PHE A 23 -11.00 -11.65 -18.50
CA PHE A 23 -10.63 -10.98 -17.25
C PHE A 23 -11.68 -11.27 -16.17
N ARG A 24 -11.22 -11.58 -14.96
CA ARG A 24 -12.09 -11.69 -13.80
C ARG A 24 -12.53 -10.30 -13.33
N VAL A 25 -13.83 -10.11 -13.24
CA VAL A 25 -14.44 -8.93 -12.63
C VAL A 25 -14.39 -9.09 -11.09
N PRO A 26 -14.12 -8.04 -10.31
CA PRO A 26 -14.17 -8.11 -8.86
C PRO A 26 -15.54 -8.54 -8.34
N ASP A 27 -15.57 -9.54 -7.45
CA ASP A 27 -16.81 -9.99 -6.79
C ASP A 27 -17.21 -8.99 -5.68
N HIS A 28 -16.23 -8.40 -5.00
CA HIS A 28 -16.42 -7.46 -3.90
C HIS A 28 -15.41 -6.31 -3.96
N VAL A 29 -15.86 -5.13 -3.60
CA VAL A 29 -15.02 -3.93 -3.46
C VAL A 29 -15.21 -3.36 -2.06
N TRP A 30 -14.13 -3.34 -1.28
CA TRP A 30 -14.12 -2.81 0.07
C TRP A 30 -13.50 -1.41 0.07
N ALA A 31 -14.25 -0.43 0.55
CA ALA A 31 -13.79 0.94 0.67
C ALA A 31 -13.51 1.29 2.13
N HIS A 32 -12.47 2.08 2.37
CA HIS A 32 -12.19 2.74 3.64
C HIS A 32 -12.21 4.27 3.45
N GLY A 33 -12.26 5.02 4.54
CA GLY A 33 -12.18 6.48 4.53
C GLY A 33 -10.79 6.99 4.12
N PHE A 34 -10.57 8.27 4.30
CA PHE A 34 -9.25 8.86 4.07
C PHE A 34 -8.29 8.55 5.21
N VAL A 35 -7.00 8.56 4.89
CA VAL A 35 -5.96 8.67 5.91
C VAL A 35 -5.68 10.15 6.12
N THR A 36 -5.84 10.61 7.36
CA THR A 36 -5.45 11.95 7.81
C THR A 36 -4.19 11.86 8.67
N VAL A 37 -3.53 12.98 8.91
CA VAL A 37 -2.37 13.07 9.79
C VAL A 37 -2.63 14.22 10.75
N ASP A 38 -2.70 13.89 12.06
CA ASP A 38 -3.05 14.83 13.13
C ASP A 38 -4.31 15.65 12.78
N GLY A 39 -5.36 14.96 12.33
CA GLY A 39 -6.65 15.54 11.93
C GLY A 39 -6.66 16.28 10.60
N GLN A 40 -5.53 16.36 9.89
CA GLN A 40 -5.44 17.07 8.61
C GLN A 40 -5.39 16.11 7.43
N LYS A 41 -6.10 16.44 6.34
CA LYS A 41 -6.02 15.69 5.09
C LYS A 41 -4.58 15.70 4.56
N MET A 42 -4.06 14.50 4.22
CA MET A 42 -2.75 14.39 3.57
C MET A 42 -2.73 15.17 2.26
N SER A 43 -1.74 16.02 2.09
CA SER A 43 -1.54 16.84 0.90
C SER A 43 -0.06 16.85 0.50
N LYS A 44 0.21 16.43 -0.74
CA LYS A 44 1.57 16.48 -1.30
C LYS A 44 2.09 17.92 -1.34
N SER A 45 1.26 18.89 -1.75
CA SER A 45 1.66 20.31 -1.86
C SER A 45 1.94 20.96 -0.52
N ARG A 46 1.31 20.49 0.56
CA ARG A 46 1.54 21.00 1.92
C ARG A 46 2.58 20.20 2.71
N GLY A 47 3.06 19.07 2.15
CA GLY A 47 4.03 18.22 2.82
C GLY A 47 3.50 17.52 4.08
N THR A 48 2.17 17.35 4.20
CA THR A 48 1.52 16.72 5.35
C THR A 48 1.32 15.21 5.14
N GLY A 49 1.99 14.61 4.16
CA GLY A 49 1.87 13.19 3.83
C GLY A 49 2.93 12.33 4.52
N LEU A 50 2.57 11.10 4.80
CA LEU A 50 3.48 10.03 5.18
C LEU A 50 4.03 9.41 3.90
N ASP A 51 5.32 9.64 3.59
CA ASP A 51 5.95 9.02 2.42
C ASP A 51 6.47 7.62 2.79
N PRO A 52 5.90 6.54 2.21
CA PRO A 52 6.33 5.18 2.50
C PRO A 52 7.80 4.90 2.13
N LEU A 53 8.33 5.56 1.10
CA LEU A 53 9.71 5.38 0.69
C LEU A 53 10.68 6.04 1.68
N VAL A 54 10.34 7.21 2.20
CA VAL A 54 11.10 7.86 3.27
C VAL A 54 11.04 7.01 4.54
N TYR A 55 9.89 6.45 4.89
CA TYR A 55 9.72 5.54 6.01
C TYR A 55 10.70 4.35 5.94
N LEU A 56 10.77 3.70 4.77
CA LEU A 56 11.69 2.57 4.55
C LEU A 56 13.16 3.01 4.56
N LYS A 57 13.50 4.17 3.97
CA LYS A 57 14.87 4.71 3.97
C LYS A 57 15.40 5.01 5.38
N LEU A 58 14.52 5.37 6.30
CA LEU A 58 14.85 5.55 7.72
C LEU A 58 15.03 4.24 8.48
N GLY A 59 14.88 3.08 7.82
CA GLY A 59 15.00 1.77 8.43
C GLY A 59 13.87 1.45 9.41
N MET A 60 12.72 2.13 9.29
CA MET A 60 11.54 1.86 10.11
C MET A 60 10.85 0.57 9.64
N ASP A 61 10.37 -0.21 10.59
CA ASP A 61 9.75 -1.50 10.28
C ASP A 61 8.34 -1.33 9.69
N PRO A 62 8.08 -1.86 8.47
CA PRO A 62 6.74 -1.81 7.87
C PRO A 62 5.65 -2.43 8.73
N GLU A 63 5.97 -3.42 9.56
CA GLU A 63 4.99 -4.09 10.42
C GLU A 63 4.48 -3.20 11.55
N TRP A 64 5.23 -2.18 11.96
CA TRP A 64 4.73 -1.18 12.90
C TRP A 64 3.54 -0.40 12.31
N LEU A 65 3.66 0.06 11.04
CA LEU A 65 2.55 0.74 10.35
C LEU A 65 1.39 -0.21 10.07
N ARG A 66 1.66 -1.46 9.65
CA ARG A 66 0.63 -2.46 9.43
C ARG A 66 -0.21 -2.68 10.69
N TYR A 67 0.46 -2.87 11.84
CA TYR A 67 -0.20 -3.03 13.12
C TYR A 67 -1.04 -1.80 13.49
N TYR A 68 -0.45 -0.62 13.39
CA TYR A 68 -1.10 0.62 13.75
C TYR A 68 -2.36 0.88 12.93
N PHE A 69 -2.28 0.74 11.60
CA PHE A 69 -3.44 0.91 10.74
C PHE A 69 -4.48 -0.19 10.95
N ALA A 70 -4.07 -1.45 11.03
CA ALA A 70 -5.00 -2.55 11.32
C ALA A 70 -5.74 -2.34 12.65
N TYR A 71 -5.07 -1.82 13.68
CA TYR A 71 -5.71 -1.52 14.96
C TYR A 71 -6.83 -0.46 14.85
N LYS A 72 -6.73 0.47 13.90
CA LYS A 72 -7.73 1.53 13.67
C LYS A 72 -8.80 1.15 12.66
N LEU A 73 -8.55 0.16 11.82
CA LEU A 73 -9.47 -0.25 10.76
C LEU A 73 -10.61 -1.13 11.30
N ASN A 74 -11.80 -0.88 10.76
CA ASN A 74 -13.01 -1.66 10.97
C ASN A 74 -13.76 -1.86 9.64
N SER A 75 -14.94 -2.49 9.69
CA SER A 75 -15.76 -2.76 8.49
C SER A 75 -16.49 -1.53 7.93
N LYS A 76 -16.44 -0.38 8.61
CA LYS A 76 -17.12 0.85 8.21
C LYS A 76 -16.23 1.75 7.35
N VAL A 77 -16.86 2.67 6.62
CA VAL A 77 -16.17 3.67 5.79
C VAL A 77 -15.87 4.92 6.65
N GLU A 78 -14.93 4.78 7.56
CA GLU A 78 -14.49 5.84 8.47
C GLU A 78 -13.10 6.32 8.11
N ASP A 79 -12.81 7.61 8.34
CA ASP A 79 -11.48 8.18 8.12
C ASP A 79 -10.52 7.68 9.22
N VAL A 80 -9.29 7.39 8.85
CA VAL A 80 -8.26 6.86 9.75
C VAL A 80 -7.22 7.95 10.00
N ASP A 81 -7.16 8.45 11.23
CA ASP A 81 -6.18 9.45 11.60
C ASP A 81 -4.87 8.83 12.07
N PHE A 82 -3.76 9.23 11.47
CA PHE A 82 -2.42 8.91 11.91
C PHE A 82 -1.95 9.98 12.89
N SER A 83 -1.79 9.61 14.16
CA SER A 83 -1.14 10.43 15.17
C SER A 83 0.22 9.85 15.53
N SER A 84 1.28 10.66 15.43
CA SER A 84 2.65 10.24 15.75
C SER A 84 2.79 9.74 17.18
N ALA A 85 2.19 10.44 18.13
CA ALA A 85 2.24 10.07 19.56
C ALA A 85 1.53 8.73 19.82
N ASP A 86 0.33 8.54 19.24
CA ASP A 86 -0.43 7.28 19.37
C ASP A 86 0.29 6.13 18.66
N PHE A 87 0.90 6.37 17.48
CA PHE A 87 1.70 5.39 16.75
C PHE A 87 2.88 4.88 17.59
N ILE A 88 3.69 5.79 18.16
CA ILE A 88 4.84 5.45 19.00
C ILE A 88 4.38 4.70 20.26
N SER A 89 3.41 5.28 20.97
CA SER A 89 2.91 4.72 22.22
C SER A 89 2.36 3.31 22.03
N ARG A 90 1.48 3.14 21.06
CA ARG A 90 0.81 1.87 20.79
C ARG A 90 1.77 0.79 20.30
N THR A 91 2.60 1.09 19.32
CA THR A 91 3.58 0.14 18.79
C THR A 91 4.54 -0.32 19.89
N ASN A 92 5.06 0.63 20.66
CA ASN A 92 6.01 0.31 21.75
C ASN A 92 5.36 -0.44 22.92
N SER A 93 4.13 -0.09 23.28
CA SER A 93 3.40 -0.74 24.36
C SER A 93 2.93 -2.14 23.96
N ASP A 94 2.19 -2.24 22.86
CA ASP A 94 1.52 -3.48 22.48
C ASP A 94 2.50 -4.52 21.90
N LEU A 95 3.34 -4.12 20.93
CA LEU A 95 4.21 -5.07 20.26
C LEU A 95 5.46 -5.38 21.05
N VAL A 96 6.16 -4.36 21.56
CA VAL A 96 7.42 -4.59 22.29
C VAL A 96 7.19 -4.85 23.77
N GLY A 97 6.39 -4.00 24.42
CA GLY A 97 6.14 -4.07 25.86
C GLY A 97 5.31 -5.27 26.31
N LYS A 98 4.34 -5.69 25.48
CA LYS A 98 3.47 -6.84 25.82
C LYS A 98 3.86 -8.08 25.03
N TYR A 99 3.66 -8.09 23.71
CA TYR A 99 3.77 -9.29 22.90
C TYR A 99 5.18 -9.89 22.86
N VAL A 100 6.19 -9.16 22.37
CA VAL A 100 7.56 -9.69 22.27
C VAL A 100 8.17 -9.97 23.64
N ASN A 101 7.79 -9.19 24.65
CA ASN A 101 8.28 -9.36 26.02
C ASN A 101 7.93 -10.73 26.62
N ILE A 102 6.79 -11.33 26.23
CA ILE A 102 6.39 -12.67 26.68
C ILE A 102 7.50 -13.69 26.37
N ALA A 103 7.95 -13.76 25.13
CA ALA A 103 8.99 -14.72 24.74
C ALA A 103 10.33 -14.44 25.45
N SER A 104 10.74 -13.17 25.55
CA SER A 104 12.03 -12.80 26.14
C SER A 104 12.16 -13.19 27.61
N ARG A 105 11.06 -13.26 28.34
CA ARG A 105 11.02 -13.60 29.79
C ARG A 105 11.11 -15.09 30.08
N SER A 106 10.89 -15.96 29.09
CA SER A 106 10.82 -17.42 29.30
C SER A 106 11.79 -18.22 28.44
N ALA A 107 12.06 -17.79 27.21
CA ALA A 107 12.88 -18.53 26.25
C ALA A 107 14.28 -18.89 26.78
N GLY A 108 14.93 -17.94 27.45
CA GLY A 108 16.28 -18.14 27.97
C GLY A 108 16.38 -19.25 29.03
N PHE A 109 15.33 -19.47 29.80
CA PHE A 109 15.30 -20.54 30.81
C PHE A 109 15.14 -21.90 30.13
N LEU A 110 14.26 -22.05 29.14
CA LEU A 110 14.12 -23.30 28.40
C LEU A 110 15.42 -23.69 27.69
N VAL A 111 16.05 -22.78 26.99
CA VAL A 111 17.31 -23.07 26.26
C VAL A 111 18.44 -23.46 27.22
N LYS A 112 18.61 -22.74 28.35
CA LYS A 112 19.75 -22.93 29.28
C LYS A 112 19.58 -24.12 30.19
N ARG A 113 18.37 -24.49 30.58
CA ARG A 113 18.10 -25.48 31.63
C ARG A 113 17.37 -26.73 31.16
N PHE A 114 16.69 -26.65 30.01
CA PHE A 114 15.85 -27.74 29.50
C PHE A 114 16.12 -28.05 28.05
N GLU A 115 17.34 -27.74 27.57
CA GLU A 115 17.79 -28.02 26.19
C GLU A 115 16.85 -27.48 25.10
N GLY A 116 16.11 -26.42 25.42
CA GLY A 116 15.09 -25.85 24.53
C GLY A 116 13.79 -26.64 24.42
N ARG A 117 13.63 -27.72 25.22
CA ARG A 117 12.43 -28.57 25.18
C ARG A 117 11.32 -28.03 26.06
N VAL A 118 10.09 -28.15 25.59
CA VAL A 118 8.89 -27.81 26.35
C VAL A 118 8.40 -28.99 27.16
N SER A 119 7.47 -28.75 28.10
CA SER A 119 6.75 -29.79 28.85
C SER A 119 5.37 -29.98 28.22
N ASP A 120 5.18 -31.07 27.46
CA ASP A 120 3.91 -31.38 26.81
C ASP A 120 2.73 -31.51 27.78
N PRO A 121 2.87 -32.19 28.96
CA PRO A 121 1.77 -32.24 29.92
C PRO A 121 1.38 -30.87 30.49
N ALA A 122 2.37 -30.00 30.77
CA ALA A 122 2.10 -28.67 31.31
C ALA A 122 1.31 -27.80 30.28
N ILE A 123 1.58 -27.96 29.01
CA ILE A 123 0.83 -27.28 27.96
C ILE A 123 -0.58 -27.83 27.83
N ALA A 124 -0.74 -29.17 27.80
CA ALA A 124 -2.02 -29.84 27.65
C ALA A 124 -3.00 -29.57 28.80
N GLU A 125 -2.50 -29.46 30.04
CA GLU A 125 -3.29 -29.22 31.24
C GLU A 125 -3.53 -27.73 31.56
N SER A 126 -2.97 -26.82 30.79
CA SER A 126 -3.03 -25.38 31.06
C SER A 126 -4.41 -24.79 30.71
N SER A 127 -5.09 -24.27 31.75
CA SER A 127 -6.33 -23.50 31.55
C SER A 127 -6.13 -22.22 30.72
N LEU A 128 -4.96 -21.58 30.86
CA LEU A 128 -4.60 -20.38 30.08
C LEU A 128 -4.52 -20.73 28.57
N ILE A 129 -3.89 -21.85 28.22
CA ILE A 129 -3.81 -22.30 26.83
C ILE A 129 -5.21 -22.65 26.28
N ALA A 130 -6.02 -23.33 27.09
CA ALA A 130 -7.40 -23.64 26.72
C ALA A 130 -8.23 -22.36 26.45
N GLU A 131 -8.08 -21.34 27.29
CA GLU A 131 -8.75 -20.05 27.12
C GLU A 131 -8.30 -19.34 25.83
N ILE A 132 -6.99 -19.30 25.55
CA ILE A 132 -6.47 -18.67 24.33
C ILE A 132 -6.97 -19.39 23.07
N LYS A 133 -6.98 -20.73 23.09
CA LYS A 133 -7.53 -21.53 21.97
C LYS A 133 -9.02 -21.28 21.77
N ALA A 134 -9.79 -21.18 22.85
CA ALA A 134 -11.23 -20.91 22.80
C ALA A 134 -11.56 -19.55 22.14
N ALA A 135 -10.66 -18.58 22.20
CA ALA A 135 -10.85 -17.27 21.55
C ALA A 135 -10.57 -17.28 20.03
N ALA A 136 -9.92 -18.32 19.51
CA ALA A 136 -9.51 -18.38 18.10
C ALA A 136 -10.66 -18.20 17.10
N PRO A 137 -11.83 -18.85 17.24
CA PRO A 137 -12.94 -18.67 16.30
C PRO A 137 -13.44 -17.22 16.20
N ASP A 138 -13.55 -16.52 17.35
CA ASP A 138 -14.03 -15.13 17.40
C ASP A 138 -13.02 -14.15 16.80
N ILE A 139 -11.73 -14.41 17.02
CA ILE A 139 -10.65 -13.61 16.43
C ILE A 139 -10.64 -13.81 14.91
N ASN A 140 -10.73 -15.06 14.45
CA ASN A 140 -10.82 -15.36 13.02
C ASN A 140 -12.05 -14.71 12.37
N ALA A 141 -13.22 -14.84 12.97
CA ALA A 141 -14.44 -14.20 12.48
C ALA A 141 -14.31 -12.66 12.43
N SER A 142 -13.58 -12.07 13.37
CA SER A 142 -13.31 -10.63 13.36
C SER A 142 -12.41 -10.23 12.18
N PHE A 143 -11.39 -11.02 11.84
CA PHE A 143 -10.56 -10.79 10.64
C PHE A 143 -11.36 -10.96 9.36
N GLU A 144 -12.15 -12.03 9.21
CA GLU A 144 -13.02 -12.27 8.06
C GLU A 144 -14.06 -11.15 7.90
N GLY A 145 -14.61 -10.65 9.01
CA GLY A 145 -15.53 -9.52 9.06
C GLY A 145 -14.89 -8.15 8.83
N ARG A 146 -13.55 -8.08 8.66
CA ARG A 146 -12.76 -6.83 8.55
C ARG A 146 -12.81 -5.95 9.78
N GLU A 147 -13.15 -6.50 10.91
CA GLU A 147 -13.10 -5.86 12.24
C GLU A 147 -11.68 -5.99 12.84
N TYR A 148 -10.66 -5.54 12.06
CA TYR A 148 -9.25 -5.73 12.41
C TYR A 148 -8.90 -5.16 13.78
N GLY A 149 -9.39 -3.95 14.09
CA GLY A 149 -9.17 -3.34 15.40
C GLY A 149 -9.78 -4.14 16.54
N LYS A 150 -10.93 -4.80 16.32
CA LYS A 150 -11.55 -5.70 17.31
C LYS A 150 -10.69 -6.94 17.52
N ALA A 151 -10.25 -7.58 16.42
CA ALA A 151 -9.37 -8.74 16.49
C ALA A 151 -8.08 -8.44 17.27
N LEU A 152 -7.40 -7.34 16.93
CA LEU A 152 -6.13 -6.97 17.58
C LEU A 152 -6.31 -6.62 19.06
N ARG A 153 -7.41 -5.96 19.46
CA ARG A 153 -7.71 -5.72 20.88
C ARG A 153 -7.90 -7.02 21.63
N ALA A 154 -8.65 -7.98 21.07
CA ALA A 154 -8.83 -9.30 21.69
C ALA A 154 -7.48 -10.01 21.88
N VAL A 155 -6.60 -10.00 20.86
CA VAL A 155 -5.25 -10.59 20.98
C VAL A 155 -4.42 -9.89 22.04
N MET A 156 -4.48 -8.56 22.17
CA MET A 156 -3.74 -7.82 23.20
C MET A 156 -4.29 -8.04 24.62
N GLU A 157 -5.59 -8.30 24.75
CA GLU A 157 -6.18 -8.74 26.04
C GLU A 157 -5.66 -10.11 26.45
N LEU A 158 -5.56 -11.06 25.53
CA LEU A 158 -4.94 -12.35 25.78
C LEU A 158 -3.45 -12.20 26.14
N ALA A 159 -2.72 -11.32 25.44
CA ALA A 159 -1.32 -11.01 25.77
C ALA A 159 -1.16 -10.43 27.18
N ASN A 160 -2.11 -9.62 27.65
CA ASN A 160 -2.14 -9.14 29.03
C ASN A 160 -2.27 -10.32 30.02
N LYS A 161 -3.21 -11.24 29.79
CA LYS A 161 -3.40 -12.44 30.65
C LYS A 161 -2.15 -13.31 30.70
N VAL A 162 -1.44 -13.46 29.58
CA VAL A 162 -0.16 -14.19 29.55
C VAL A 162 0.90 -13.46 30.37
N ASN A 163 1.00 -12.13 30.26
CA ASN A 163 1.95 -11.37 31.07
C ASN A 163 1.59 -11.44 32.58
N GLU A 164 0.31 -11.33 32.93
CA GLU A 164 -0.16 -11.54 34.35
C GLU A 164 0.21 -12.92 34.88
N TYR A 165 0.02 -13.97 34.05
CA TYR A 165 0.46 -15.33 34.43
C TYR A 165 1.96 -15.40 34.69
N VAL A 166 2.78 -14.80 33.80
CA VAL A 166 4.24 -14.77 33.99
C VAL A 166 4.63 -13.96 35.23
N ASP A 167 3.95 -12.82 35.50
CA ASP A 167 4.21 -11.99 36.68
C ASP A 167 3.81 -12.69 38.01
N GLN A 168 2.72 -13.46 38.01
CA GLN A 168 2.30 -14.26 39.15
C GLN A 168 3.24 -15.44 39.42
N LYS A 169 3.69 -16.11 38.34
CA LYS A 169 4.55 -17.30 38.44
C LYS A 169 6.03 -16.99 38.66
N GLN A 170 6.47 -15.79 38.31
CA GLN A 170 7.84 -15.29 38.53
C GLN A 170 8.94 -16.30 38.13
N PRO A 171 9.06 -16.68 36.82
CA PRO A 171 10.03 -17.69 36.42
C PRO A 171 11.47 -17.34 36.79
N TRP A 172 11.82 -16.06 36.92
CA TRP A 172 13.12 -15.61 37.40
C TRP A 172 13.38 -15.91 38.88
N GLU A 173 12.34 -15.99 39.74
CA GLU A 173 12.46 -16.43 41.13
C GLU A 173 12.52 -17.96 41.21
N LEU A 174 11.66 -18.66 40.43
CA LEU A 174 11.71 -20.11 40.31
C LEU A 174 13.09 -20.60 39.83
N ALA A 175 13.73 -19.87 38.96
CA ALA A 175 15.06 -20.19 38.44
C ALA A 175 16.18 -20.16 39.52
N LYS A 176 15.94 -19.52 40.68
CA LYS A 176 16.87 -19.50 41.81
C LYS A 176 16.74 -20.73 42.73
N GLN A 177 15.69 -21.52 42.53
CA GLN A 177 15.31 -22.66 43.38
C GLN A 177 15.41 -23.96 42.57
N PRO A 178 16.54 -24.71 42.67
CA PRO A 178 16.74 -25.93 41.86
C PRO A 178 15.68 -27.01 42.08
N GLU A 179 15.10 -27.08 43.30
CA GLU A 179 14.05 -28.01 43.68
C GLU A 179 12.71 -27.73 42.98
N ARG A 180 12.52 -26.51 42.44
CA ARG A 180 11.33 -26.11 41.68
C ARG A 180 11.56 -26.11 40.18
N ALA A 181 12.56 -26.83 39.68
CA ALA A 181 12.90 -26.89 38.27
C ALA A 181 11.74 -27.38 37.40
N ALA A 182 10.94 -28.34 37.87
CA ALA A 182 9.76 -28.82 37.16
C ALA A 182 8.69 -27.74 37.00
N GLU A 183 8.47 -26.93 38.01
CA GLU A 183 7.52 -25.79 37.95
C GLU A 183 8.02 -24.71 36.99
N LEU A 184 9.32 -24.38 37.05
CA LEU A 184 9.92 -23.45 36.08
C LEU A 184 9.75 -23.95 34.65
N HIS A 185 9.98 -25.25 34.41
CA HIS A 185 9.82 -25.89 33.10
C HIS A 185 8.37 -25.73 32.60
N ALA A 186 7.40 -26.06 33.48
CA ALA A 186 5.99 -25.94 33.16
C ALA A 186 5.59 -24.49 32.83
N VAL A 187 5.98 -23.52 33.66
CA VAL A 187 5.68 -22.10 33.44
C VAL A 187 6.25 -21.57 32.12
N CYS A 188 7.51 -21.87 31.84
CA CYS A 188 8.16 -21.42 30.59
C CYS A 188 7.53 -22.08 29.37
N SER A 189 7.13 -23.35 29.44
CA SER A 189 6.48 -24.09 28.35
C SER A 189 5.10 -23.51 28.02
N VAL A 190 4.27 -23.28 29.03
CA VAL A 190 2.95 -22.63 28.88
C VAL A 190 3.10 -21.22 28.29
N THR A 191 4.08 -20.45 28.77
CA THR A 191 4.33 -19.10 28.27
C THR A 191 4.69 -19.08 26.79
N LEU A 192 5.57 -19.99 26.34
CA LEU A 192 5.96 -20.04 24.92
C LEU A 192 4.87 -20.62 24.01
N GLU A 193 4.07 -21.55 24.49
CA GLU A 193 2.89 -22.01 23.74
C GLU A 193 1.85 -20.89 23.61
N ALA A 194 1.59 -20.14 24.67
CA ALA A 194 0.74 -18.96 24.60
C ALA A 194 1.27 -17.93 23.59
N PHE A 195 2.58 -17.69 23.60
CA PHE A 195 3.24 -16.81 22.62
C PHE A 195 3.10 -17.32 21.19
N ARG A 196 3.20 -18.62 20.92
CA ARG A 196 2.94 -19.25 19.63
C ARG A 196 1.52 -18.95 19.13
N LEU A 197 0.53 -19.14 19.99
CA LEU A 197 -0.89 -18.88 19.65
C LEU A 197 -1.14 -17.40 19.38
N LEU A 198 -0.61 -16.49 20.19
CA LEU A 198 -0.70 -15.05 19.92
C LEU A 198 -0.04 -14.67 18.61
N THR A 199 1.10 -15.31 18.28
CA THR A 199 1.78 -15.10 16.98
C THR A 199 0.92 -15.56 15.81
N LEU A 200 0.28 -16.71 15.94
CA LEU A 200 -0.66 -17.23 14.93
C LEU A 200 -1.76 -16.19 14.65
N PHE A 201 -2.36 -15.64 15.70
CA PHE A 201 -3.42 -14.63 15.57
C PHE A 201 -2.93 -13.30 15.01
N LEU A 202 -1.67 -12.93 15.24
CA LEU A 202 -1.06 -11.71 14.70
C LEU A 202 -0.48 -11.88 13.30
N LYS A 203 -0.27 -13.11 12.82
CA LYS A 203 0.37 -13.38 11.51
C LYS A 203 -0.28 -12.64 10.33
N PRO A 204 -1.61 -12.48 10.23
CA PRO A 204 -2.21 -11.70 9.14
C PRO A 204 -1.71 -10.23 9.08
N VAL A 205 -1.31 -9.67 10.21
CA VAL A 205 -0.84 -8.28 10.33
C VAL A 205 0.69 -8.21 10.41
N LEU A 206 1.35 -9.16 11.06
CA LEU A 206 2.79 -9.22 11.30
C LEU A 206 3.42 -10.48 10.67
N PRO A 207 3.36 -10.65 9.33
CA PRO A 207 3.79 -11.90 8.68
C PRO A 207 5.27 -12.20 8.87
N ARG A 208 6.16 -11.20 8.74
CA ARG A 208 7.61 -11.39 8.89
C ARG A 208 8.00 -11.68 10.35
N THR A 209 7.36 -11.01 11.31
CA THR A 209 7.56 -11.33 12.73
C THR A 209 7.11 -12.75 13.02
N ALA A 210 5.99 -13.20 12.44
CA ALA A 210 5.52 -14.57 12.60
C ALA A 210 6.51 -15.59 12.01
N GLU A 211 7.07 -15.37 10.82
CA GLU A 211 8.11 -16.23 10.23
C GLU A 211 9.35 -16.34 11.13
N ASN A 212 9.76 -15.22 11.74
CA ASN A 212 10.88 -15.23 12.69
C ASN A 212 10.53 -16.04 13.97
N VAL A 213 9.29 -15.98 14.44
CA VAL A 213 8.81 -16.76 15.56
C VAL A 213 8.68 -18.23 15.22
N GLU A 214 8.19 -18.58 14.04
CA GLU A 214 8.15 -19.96 13.52
C GLU A 214 9.54 -20.59 13.51
N THR A 215 10.52 -19.83 13.03
CA THR A 215 11.93 -20.23 13.06
C THR A 215 12.45 -20.37 14.50
N PHE A 216 12.16 -19.41 15.39
CA PHE A 216 12.59 -19.43 16.77
C PHE A 216 11.96 -20.61 17.54
N LEU A 217 10.67 -20.82 17.41
CA LEU A 217 9.97 -21.92 18.10
C LEU A 217 10.14 -23.28 17.45
N ASN A 218 10.73 -23.35 16.23
CA ASN A 218 10.91 -24.58 15.46
C ASN A 218 9.57 -25.35 15.26
N CYS A 219 8.46 -24.60 15.10
CA CYS A 219 7.11 -25.16 15.09
C CYS A 219 6.50 -25.36 13.69
N GLY A 220 7.22 -24.98 12.64
CA GLY A 220 6.70 -24.95 11.28
C GLY A 220 5.78 -23.75 11.03
N GLU A 221 5.13 -23.73 9.87
CA GLU A 221 4.27 -22.64 9.46
C GLU A 221 3.00 -22.54 10.33
N LEU A 222 2.72 -21.36 10.87
CA LEU A 222 1.53 -21.08 11.64
C LEU A 222 0.37 -20.70 10.71
N THR A 223 -0.68 -21.47 10.76
CA THR A 223 -1.95 -21.27 10.04
C THR A 223 -3.11 -21.41 11.02
N TRP A 224 -4.31 -20.96 10.64
CA TRP A 224 -5.51 -21.15 11.48
C TRP A 224 -5.79 -22.62 11.80
N ASN A 225 -5.40 -23.55 10.92
CA ASN A 225 -5.53 -25.00 11.14
C ASN A 225 -4.53 -25.53 12.18
N SER A 226 -3.49 -24.77 12.52
CA SER A 226 -2.49 -25.17 13.50
C SER A 226 -2.74 -24.65 14.93
N VAL A 227 -3.95 -24.13 15.22
CA VAL A 227 -4.34 -23.71 16.57
C VAL A 227 -4.17 -24.85 17.57
N ASP A 228 -4.56 -26.07 17.19
CA ASP A 228 -4.47 -27.24 18.05
C ASP A 228 -3.10 -27.95 18.03
N ASN A 229 -2.22 -27.57 17.14
CA ASN A 229 -0.87 -28.13 17.03
C ASN A 229 0.06 -27.45 18.02
N ALA A 230 0.08 -27.92 19.26
CA ALA A 230 0.92 -27.35 20.31
C ALA A 230 2.42 -27.55 20.04
N LEU A 231 3.28 -26.76 20.72
CA LEU A 231 4.70 -27.08 20.80
C LEU A 231 4.90 -28.46 21.40
N SER A 232 5.91 -29.18 20.93
CA SER A 232 6.23 -30.52 21.40
C SER A 232 7.67 -30.59 21.93
N SER A 233 7.87 -31.40 22.97
CA SER A 233 9.18 -31.71 23.52
C SER A 233 10.13 -32.35 22.51
N ASP A 234 9.61 -32.96 21.44
CA ASP A 234 10.42 -33.58 20.38
C ASP A 234 11.20 -32.54 19.54
N LYS A 235 10.71 -31.31 19.49
CA LYS A 235 11.30 -30.22 18.69
C LYS A 235 11.80 -29.10 19.61
N PRO A 236 13.09 -29.09 19.96
CA PRO A 236 13.60 -28.00 20.79
C PRO A 236 13.52 -26.66 20.08
N ILE A 237 13.25 -25.60 20.85
CA ILE A 237 13.26 -24.23 20.34
C ILE A 237 14.71 -23.78 20.06
N ASN A 238 14.85 -22.88 19.09
CA ASN A 238 16.14 -22.25 18.80
C ASN A 238 16.46 -21.14 19.82
N PRO A 239 17.73 -20.69 19.90
CA PRO A 239 18.09 -19.55 20.74
C PRO A 239 17.28 -18.29 20.35
N PHE A 240 16.73 -17.61 21.37
CA PHE A 240 15.94 -16.42 21.17
C PHE A 240 16.79 -15.27 20.62
N LYS A 241 16.32 -14.68 19.52
CA LYS A 241 16.82 -13.42 18.97
C LYS A 241 15.78 -12.33 19.16
N HIS A 242 16.24 -11.12 19.33
CA HIS A 242 15.33 -9.98 19.52
C HIS A 242 14.45 -9.79 18.27
N LEU A 243 13.14 -9.91 18.45
CA LEU A 243 12.18 -9.97 17.36
C LEU A 243 11.79 -8.59 16.80
N MET A 244 11.78 -7.58 17.68
CA MET A 244 11.29 -6.25 17.29
C MET A 244 11.96 -5.16 18.14
N LYS A 245 12.33 -4.03 17.51
CA LYS A 245 12.84 -2.85 18.19
C LYS A 245 11.70 -1.89 18.55
N ARG A 246 11.98 -0.96 19.45
CA ARG A 246 11.07 0.15 19.73
C ARG A 246 11.12 1.19 18.65
N VAL A 247 9.98 1.82 18.38
CA VAL A 247 9.90 3.01 17.54
C VAL A 247 10.60 4.16 18.28
N ASP A 248 11.55 4.82 17.61
CA ASP A 248 12.22 6.01 18.13
C ASP A 248 11.46 7.27 17.69
N GLU A 249 11.16 8.14 18.65
CA GLU A 249 10.48 9.41 18.40
C GLU A 249 11.24 10.28 17.39
N LYS A 250 12.58 10.29 17.45
CA LYS A 250 13.42 11.03 16.50
C LYS A 250 13.26 10.52 15.07
N GLN A 251 13.13 9.21 14.87
CA GLN A 251 12.88 8.64 13.54
C GLN A 251 11.52 9.11 13.00
N VAL A 252 10.50 9.19 13.84
CA VAL A 252 9.18 9.67 13.43
C VAL A 252 9.21 11.16 13.10
N GLN A 253 9.91 11.99 13.87
CA GLN A 253 10.12 13.42 13.55
C GLN A 253 10.85 13.58 12.21
N GLN A 254 11.95 12.85 11.99
CA GLN A 254 12.69 12.85 10.72
C GLN A 254 11.82 12.40 9.54
N LEU A 255 10.92 11.43 9.74
CA LEU A 255 9.99 10.97 8.71
C LEU A 255 9.14 12.13 8.18
N PHE A 256 8.54 12.93 9.07
CA PHE A 256 7.72 14.06 8.65
C PHE A 256 8.53 15.19 8.02
N GLU A 257 9.71 15.50 8.58
CA GLU A 257 10.59 16.50 8.00
C GLU A 257 11.04 16.13 6.58
N LEU A 258 11.48 14.90 6.37
CA LEU A 258 11.95 14.43 5.07
C LEU A 258 10.79 14.25 4.08
N SER A 259 9.64 13.75 4.53
CA SER A 259 8.44 13.66 3.70
C SER A 259 7.97 15.04 3.23
N SER A 260 8.01 16.04 4.11
CA SER A 260 7.70 17.44 3.76
C SER A 260 8.70 18.01 2.76
N LYS A 261 10.01 17.76 2.93
CA LYS A 261 11.04 18.17 1.98
C LYS A 261 10.89 17.50 0.63
N ALA A 262 10.65 16.18 0.61
CA ALA A 262 10.41 15.43 -0.61
C ALA A 262 9.17 15.92 -1.37
N ALA A 263 8.08 16.23 -0.64
CA ALA A 263 6.88 16.79 -1.23
C ALA A 263 7.10 18.19 -1.83
N LYS A 264 7.87 19.06 -1.15
CA LYS A 264 8.24 20.39 -1.65
C LYS A 264 9.15 20.27 -2.87
N ALA A 265 10.16 19.41 -2.84
CA ALA A 265 11.04 19.16 -3.98
C ALA A 265 10.29 18.60 -5.20
N ALA A 266 9.25 17.77 -4.98
CA ALA A 266 8.38 17.27 -6.05
C ALA A 266 7.36 18.33 -6.55
N SER A 267 7.13 19.40 -5.79
CA SER A 267 6.24 20.51 -6.14
C SER A 267 6.97 21.76 -6.66
N GLU A 268 8.28 21.83 -6.44
CA GLU A 268 9.13 22.84 -7.10
C GLU A 268 9.50 22.31 -8.49
N PRO A 269 9.37 23.12 -9.55
CA PRO A 269 9.93 22.73 -10.85
C PRO A 269 11.43 22.50 -10.64
N ALA A 270 11.91 21.36 -11.04
CA ALA A 270 13.26 20.86 -10.80
C ALA A 270 14.30 21.96 -11.06
N LYS A 271 14.94 22.48 -10.00
CA LYS A 271 16.23 23.13 -10.12
C LYS A 271 17.29 22.02 -10.09
N GLU A 272 17.97 21.95 -11.21
CA GLU A 272 18.99 20.99 -11.56
C GLU A 272 20.05 20.76 -10.49
N GLU A 273 20.29 19.50 -10.12
CA GLU A 273 21.63 19.07 -9.74
C GLU A 273 22.37 18.60 -10.99
N LYS A 274 23.32 19.44 -11.41
CA LYS A 274 24.31 19.06 -12.43
C LYS A 274 25.21 17.97 -11.88
N LYS A 275 25.19 16.79 -12.49
CA LYS A 275 26.40 16.06 -12.93
C LYS A 275 26.04 14.75 -13.65
N ALA A 276 26.17 14.76 -14.92
CA ALA A 276 27.12 13.98 -15.73
C ALA A 276 26.70 14.17 -17.20
N GLU A 277 27.67 14.59 -17.98
CA GLU A 277 27.59 14.91 -19.38
C GLU A 277 26.94 13.81 -20.22
N ALA A 278 25.80 14.14 -20.83
CA ALA A 278 25.40 13.76 -22.17
C ALA A 278 24.63 14.95 -22.74
N GLU A 279 25.14 15.51 -23.79
CA GLU A 279 24.58 16.65 -24.52
C GLU A 279 23.09 16.38 -24.81
N SER A 280 22.20 17.12 -24.12
CA SER A 280 20.78 17.24 -24.47
C SER A 280 20.49 18.72 -24.67
N GLU A 281 20.07 19.06 -25.88
CA GLU A 281 19.63 20.39 -26.28
C GLU A 281 18.60 20.94 -25.28
N GLU A 282 18.81 22.19 -24.82
CA GLU A 282 17.89 22.89 -23.91
C GLU A 282 16.54 23.09 -24.58
N PHE A 283 15.49 22.48 -24.00
CA PHE A 283 14.11 22.70 -24.40
C PHE A 283 13.57 23.97 -23.74
N VAL A 284 13.34 25.00 -24.54
CA VAL A 284 12.64 26.22 -24.11
C VAL A 284 11.14 26.02 -24.33
N PHE A 285 10.39 25.75 -23.25
CA PHE A 285 8.93 25.75 -23.31
C PHE A 285 8.42 27.17 -23.56
N GLU A 286 7.47 27.32 -24.47
CA GLU A 286 6.74 28.56 -24.61
C GLU A 286 6.03 28.92 -23.29
N PRO A 287 6.02 30.19 -22.87
CA PRO A 287 5.33 30.60 -21.64
C PRO A 287 3.83 30.27 -21.74
N LEU A 288 3.25 29.81 -20.61
CA LEU A 288 1.82 29.53 -20.55
C LEU A 288 1.01 30.75 -20.98
N ALA A 289 -0.01 30.51 -21.80
CA ALA A 289 -1.00 31.52 -22.14
C ALA A 289 -1.75 32.01 -20.87
N PRO A 290 -2.35 33.20 -20.88
CA PRO A 290 -3.16 33.68 -19.77
C PRO A 290 -4.24 32.68 -19.36
N ASN A 291 -4.55 32.64 -18.05
CA ASN A 291 -5.61 31.79 -17.52
C ASN A 291 -6.94 32.13 -18.16
N ILE A 292 -7.69 31.10 -18.55
CA ILE A 292 -9.06 31.20 -19.03
C ILE A 292 -10.03 30.72 -17.96
N THR A 293 -11.29 31.15 -18.02
CA THR A 293 -12.35 30.69 -17.13
C THR A 293 -12.87 29.33 -17.56
N PHE A 294 -13.60 28.65 -16.68
CA PHE A 294 -14.31 27.41 -17.04
C PHE A 294 -15.29 27.62 -18.19
N ASP A 295 -16.00 28.77 -18.20
CA ASP A 295 -16.95 29.12 -19.25
C ASP A 295 -16.25 29.35 -20.59
N ASP A 296 -15.03 29.81 -20.59
CA ASP A 296 -14.25 29.92 -21.83
C ASP A 296 -13.84 28.55 -22.37
N PHE A 297 -13.41 27.66 -21.49
CA PHE A 297 -13.11 26.28 -21.88
C PHE A 297 -14.36 25.50 -22.31
N ALA A 298 -15.52 25.72 -21.67
CA ALA A 298 -16.77 25.07 -22.00
C ALA A 298 -17.31 25.42 -23.41
N LYS A 299 -16.79 26.49 -24.03
CA LYS A 299 -17.10 26.84 -25.43
C LYS A 299 -16.38 25.93 -26.45
N VAL A 300 -15.38 25.17 -26.03
CA VAL A 300 -14.61 24.29 -26.90
C VAL A 300 -15.31 22.94 -27.03
N ASP A 301 -15.71 22.56 -28.24
CA ASP A 301 -16.28 21.22 -28.53
C ASP A 301 -15.16 20.24 -28.90
N LEU A 302 -14.82 19.37 -27.93
CA LEU A 302 -13.84 18.31 -28.07
C LEU A 302 -14.55 16.99 -28.41
N ARG A 303 -14.16 16.38 -29.56
CA ARG A 303 -14.71 15.09 -30.00
C ARG A 303 -13.62 14.07 -30.24
N ILE A 304 -13.96 12.80 -30.10
CA ILE A 304 -13.11 11.71 -30.56
C ILE A 304 -13.52 11.42 -32.02
N GLY A 305 -12.58 11.61 -32.93
CA GLY A 305 -12.79 11.34 -34.34
C GLY A 305 -12.01 10.12 -34.82
N LYS A 306 -12.61 9.37 -35.77
CA LYS A 306 -11.93 8.26 -36.45
C LYS A 306 -11.34 8.73 -37.75
N ILE A 307 -10.05 8.51 -37.96
CA ILE A 307 -9.37 8.85 -39.23
C ILE A 307 -9.79 7.83 -40.28
N LEU A 308 -10.53 8.29 -41.29
CA LEU A 308 -11.01 7.46 -42.41
C LEU A 308 -10.02 7.41 -43.55
N ASP A 309 -9.36 8.53 -43.84
CA ASP A 309 -8.35 8.64 -44.91
C ASP A 309 -7.27 9.65 -44.48
N CYS A 310 -6.06 9.47 -45.00
CA CYS A 310 -4.94 10.37 -44.75
C CYS A 310 -4.03 10.44 -45.97
N LYS A 311 -3.69 11.66 -46.42
CA LYS A 311 -2.87 11.90 -47.60
C LYS A 311 -1.78 12.94 -47.36
N LYS A 312 -0.65 12.78 -48.01
CA LYS A 312 0.39 13.82 -48.05
C LYS A 312 -0.08 14.98 -48.95
N VAL A 313 0.21 16.19 -48.49
CA VAL A 313 -0.09 17.40 -49.25
C VAL A 313 1.10 17.71 -50.19
N GLU A 314 0.91 17.60 -51.49
CA GLU A 314 2.00 17.73 -52.49
C GLU A 314 2.82 19.03 -52.40
N LYS A 315 2.20 20.12 -51.94
CA LYS A 315 2.83 21.45 -51.80
C LYS A 315 3.36 21.75 -50.40
N SER A 316 3.36 20.76 -49.48
CA SER A 316 3.84 20.94 -48.10
C SER A 316 4.62 19.73 -47.62
N ARG A 317 5.80 19.98 -47.02
CA ARG A 317 6.59 18.93 -46.37
C ARG A 317 6.13 18.65 -44.90
N LYS A 318 5.28 19.52 -44.34
CA LYS A 318 4.87 19.47 -42.92
C LYS A 318 3.43 18.99 -42.72
N LEU A 319 2.57 19.09 -43.77
CA LEU A 319 1.14 18.86 -43.61
C LEU A 319 0.70 17.49 -44.13
N LEU A 320 -0.15 16.85 -43.34
CA LEU A 320 -1.03 15.77 -43.78
C LEU A 320 -2.46 16.31 -43.90
N GLN A 321 -3.21 15.82 -44.85
CA GLN A 321 -4.63 16.04 -45.03
C GLN A 321 -5.35 14.80 -44.54
N LEU A 322 -6.23 14.95 -43.54
CA LEU A 322 -6.97 13.88 -42.90
C LEU A 322 -8.46 14.05 -43.15
N THR A 323 -9.14 12.96 -43.43
CA THR A 323 -10.59 12.85 -43.44
C THR A 323 -11.02 12.16 -42.18
N ILE A 324 -11.75 12.86 -41.30
CA ILE A 324 -12.04 12.40 -39.92
C ILE A 324 -13.55 12.39 -39.73
N ASP A 325 -14.06 11.24 -39.28
CA ASP A 325 -15.44 11.09 -38.82
C ASP A 325 -15.51 11.48 -37.35
N VAL A 326 -16.24 12.54 -37.03
CA VAL A 326 -16.49 13.07 -35.69
C VAL A 326 -17.95 12.86 -35.25
N GLY A 327 -18.67 11.93 -35.85
CA GLY A 327 -20.07 11.62 -35.56
C GLY A 327 -21.07 12.58 -36.24
N GLU A 328 -20.68 13.28 -37.29
CA GLU A 328 -21.54 14.11 -38.12
C GLU A 328 -21.97 13.36 -39.39
N LYS A 329 -22.93 13.94 -40.15
CA LYS A 329 -23.41 13.33 -41.42
C LYS A 329 -22.31 13.19 -42.45
N GLU A 330 -21.37 14.12 -42.48
CA GLU A 330 -20.23 14.13 -43.41
C GLU A 330 -18.92 14.20 -42.64
N PRO A 331 -17.89 13.42 -43.07
CA PRO A 331 -16.57 13.49 -42.46
C PRO A 331 -15.92 14.85 -42.66
N ARG A 332 -15.14 15.30 -41.71
CA ARG A 332 -14.41 16.58 -41.80
C ARG A 332 -13.06 16.43 -42.45
N ASN A 333 -12.68 17.45 -43.24
CA ASN A 333 -11.34 17.58 -43.73
C ASN A 333 -10.49 18.44 -42.79
N ILE A 334 -9.38 17.88 -42.27
CA ILE A 334 -8.49 18.57 -41.33
C ILE A 334 -7.05 18.47 -41.80
N PHE A 335 -6.34 19.60 -41.80
CA PHE A 335 -4.90 19.65 -42.09
C PHE A 335 -4.14 19.70 -40.76
N SER A 336 -3.12 18.84 -40.62
CA SER A 336 -2.28 18.79 -39.41
C SER A 336 -0.80 18.76 -39.78
N GLY A 337 0.03 19.43 -38.96
CA GLY A 337 1.48 19.57 -39.14
C GLY A 337 2.33 18.35 -38.79
N ILE A 338 1.80 17.16 -38.89
CA ILE A 338 2.39 15.91 -38.36
C ILE A 338 3.09 15.05 -39.44
N ALA A 339 3.27 15.56 -40.64
CA ALA A 339 3.85 14.78 -41.77
C ALA A 339 5.31 14.36 -41.57
N ALA A 340 6.04 15.03 -40.67
CA ALA A 340 7.41 14.67 -40.30
C ALA A 340 7.49 13.42 -39.42
N TYR A 341 6.41 13.11 -38.70
CA TYR A 341 6.40 12.13 -37.62
C TYR A 341 5.53 10.91 -37.93
N TYR A 342 4.53 11.03 -38.81
CA TYR A 342 3.61 9.95 -39.13
C TYR A 342 3.52 9.72 -40.64
N LYS A 343 3.45 8.45 -41.00
CA LYS A 343 3.08 8.07 -42.36
C LYS A 343 1.55 8.00 -42.45
N PRO A 344 0.96 8.40 -43.60
CA PRO A 344 -0.49 8.36 -43.79
C PRO A 344 -1.13 7.02 -43.49
N GLU A 345 -0.48 5.92 -43.90
CA GLU A 345 -0.93 4.55 -43.69
C GLU A 345 -1.02 4.15 -42.24
N ASP A 346 -0.19 4.73 -41.39
CA ASP A 346 -0.15 4.42 -39.93
C ASP A 346 -1.28 5.11 -39.17
N LEU A 347 -1.95 6.08 -39.76
CA LEU A 347 -3.00 6.88 -39.14
C LEU A 347 -4.41 6.42 -39.48
N ILE A 348 -4.61 5.79 -40.62
CA ILE A 348 -5.93 5.34 -41.04
C ILE A 348 -6.52 4.32 -40.08
N GLY A 349 -7.77 4.55 -39.63
CA GLY A 349 -8.47 3.72 -38.69
C GLY A 349 -8.23 4.06 -37.22
N LYS A 350 -7.25 4.91 -36.89
CA LYS A 350 -6.99 5.36 -35.53
C LYS A 350 -8.02 6.38 -35.06
N LEU A 351 -8.17 6.45 -33.74
CA LEU A 351 -8.97 7.47 -33.05
C LEU A 351 -8.06 8.62 -32.63
N THR A 352 -8.59 9.84 -32.66
CA THR A 352 -7.86 11.04 -32.23
C THR A 352 -8.81 12.08 -31.66
N ALA A 353 -8.30 12.93 -30.76
CA ALA A 353 -9.05 14.05 -30.24
C ALA A 353 -9.04 15.22 -31.22
N VAL A 354 -10.19 15.83 -31.44
CA VAL A 354 -10.40 16.91 -32.42
C VAL A 354 -11.15 18.06 -31.73
N VAL A 355 -10.64 19.30 -31.91
CA VAL A 355 -11.43 20.50 -31.62
C VAL A 355 -12.34 20.74 -32.80
N ALA A 356 -13.65 20.49 -32.61
CA ALA A 356 -14.63 20.42 -33.69
C ALA A 356 -15.26 21.77 -34.05
N ASN A 357 -15.35 22.72 -33.14
CA ASN A 357 -16.05 23.99 -33.32
C ASN A 357 -15.15 25.18 -33.66
N LEU A 358 -13.96 24.95 -34.22
CA LEU A 358 -13.12 26.01 -34.77
C LEU A 358 -13.68 26.48 -36.11
N GLU A 359 -13.58 27.77 -36.37
CA GLU A 359 -13.91 28.33 -37.68
C GLU A 359 -13.07 27.69 -38.81
N PRO A 360 -13.70 27.27 -39.91
CA PRO A 360 -12.98 26.65 -41.04
C PRO A 360 -11.92 27.57 -41.61
N ARG A 361 -10.66 27.11 -41.65
CA ARG A 361 -9.53 27.87 -42.15
C ARG A 361 -9.14 27.40 -43.53
N LYS A 362 -9.04 28.33 -44.50
CA LYS A 362 -8.59 28.01 -45.86
C LYS A 362 -7.09 27.65 -45.88
N MET A 363 -6.76 26.43 -46.30
CA MET A 363 -5.39 25.90 -46.38
C MET A 363 -5.24 25.07 -47.64
N MET A 364 -4.14 25.27 -48.38
CA MET A 364 -3.76 24.46 -49.55
C MET A 364 -4.88 24.24 -50.60
N GLY A 365 -5.74 25.22 -50.78
CA GLY A 365 -6.84 25.15 -51.76
C GLY A 365 -8.14 24.50 -51.27
N SER A 366 -8.18 24.05 -50.02
CA SER A 366 -9.35 23.50 -49.31
C SER A 366 -9.55 24.14 -47.95
N PHE A 367 -10.54 23.69 -47.16
CA PHE A 367 -10.78 24.17 -45.80
C PHE A 367 -10.39 23.11 -44.79
N SER A 368 -9.67 23.53 -43.74
CA SER A 368 -9.53 22.75 -42.49
C SER A 368 -10.68 23.05 -41.56
N GLN A 369 -11.44 22.02 -41.17
CA GLN A 369 -12.69 22.14 -40.43
C GLN A 369 -12.54 21.67 -38.99
N GLY A 370 -11.43 22.03 -38.36
CA GLY A 370 -11.10 21.68 -36.99
C GLY A 370 -9.60 21.57 -36.77
N MET A 371 -9.20 21.18 -35.56
CA MET A 371 -7.80 21.00 -35.19
C MET A 371 -7.62 19.66 -34.49
N LEU A 372 -6.62 18.91 -34.90
CA LEU A 372 -6.23 17.66 -34.28
C LEU A 372 -5.32 17.94 -33.06
N LEU A 373 -5.59 17.30 -31.96
CA LEU A 373 -4.75 17.38 -30.78
C LEU A 373 -3.75 16.24 -30.75
N SER A 374 -2.48 16.59 -30.55
CA SER A 374 -1.40 15.62 -30.33
C SER A 374 -0.61 16.02 -29.11
N ALA A 375 -0.14 15.04 -28.34
CA ALA A 375 0.81 15.29 -27.27
C ALA A 375 2.23 15.30 -27.85
N SER A 376 3.08 16.25 -27.42
CA SER A 376 4.50 16.24 -27.71
C SER A 376 5.30 16.28 -26.41
N ASP A 377 6.47 15.69 -26.42
CA ASP A 377 7.40 15.68 -25.30
C ASP A 377 8.23 16.96 -25.16
N GLY A 378 7.86 17.99 -25.91
CA GLY A 378 8.58 19.27 -25.96
C GLY A 378 9.64 19.33 -27.06
N ALA A 379 9.94 18.23 -27.75
CA ALA A 379 10.92 18.15 -28.83
C ALA A 379 10.31 18.34 -30.23
N ASP A 380 9.16 19.03 -30.35
CA ASP A 380 8.36 19.07 -31.58
C ASP A 380 8.02 17.68 -32.15
N THR A 381 8.33 16.62 -31.42
CA THR A 381 8.05 15.23 -31.78
C THR A 381 6.75 14.81 -31.12
N PRO A 382 5.65 14.59 -31.88
CA PRO A 382 4.44 14.09 -31.29
C PRO A 382 4.67 12.71 -30.66
N SER A 383 4.58 12.60 -29.36
CA SER A 383 4.75 11.34 -28.61
C SER A 383 3.53 10.42 -28.69
N GLY A 384 2.42 10.88 -29.30
CA GLY A 384 1.22 10.08 -29.55
C GLY A 384 0.04 10.90 -30.06
N LEU A 385 -0.77 10.27 -30.93
CA LEU A 385 -2.15 10.66 -31.19
C LEU A 385 -3.02 9.88 -30.19
N TYR A 386 -3.71 10.56 -29.29
CA TYR A 386 -4.64 9.99 -28.33
C TYR A 386 -6.06 10.26 -28.76
#